data_84236a460f7c91b5c40267c8efebcb91
#
_entry.id   84236a460f7c91b5c40267c8efebcb91
#
_cell.length_a   1.000
_cell.length_b   1.000
_cell.length_c   1.000
_cell.angle_alpha   90.00
_cell.angle_beta   90.00
_cell.angle_gamma   90.00
#
_symmetry.space_group_name_H-M   'P 1'
#
loop_
_entity.id
_entity.type
_entity.pdbx_description
1 polymer ?
#
loop_
_entity_poly.entity_id
_entity_poly.type
_entity_poly.pdbx_seq_one_letter_code
_entity_poly.pdbx_strand_id
1 'polypeptide(L)'
;MKKLIIAVLLALPIIASAQKFGHINTQELFAAMPEVAQVKLKMDTIQSQYENQLASMNEEFQKKVQDYQTQETTMAEAIKQIRQQELQEMQQRIQLFYQTAEQDIQKKQQELLA
;
A
#
# COMPACT_ATOMS: atom_id res chain seq x y z
N MET A 1 -34.08 34.66 6.02
CA MET A 1 -33.02 33.95 5.27
C MET A 1 -31.83 33.54 6.13
N LYS A 2 -31.29 34.45 6.95
CA LYS A 2 -30.14 34.11 7.82
C LYS A 2 -30.45 33.01 8.84
N LYS A 3 -31.66 32.96 9.36
CA LYS A 3 -32.09 31.92 10.31
C LYS A 3 -32.17 30.51 9.68
N LEU A 4 -32.54 30.42 8.41
CA LEU A 4 -32.60 29.19 7.64
C LEU A 4 -31.20 28.63 7.36
N ILE A 5 -30.22 29.47 7.07
CA ILE A 5 -28.84 29.10 6.83
C ILE A 5 -28.21 28.55 8.11
N ILE A 6 -28.50 29.14 9.25
CA ILE A 6 -28.02 28.70 10.56
C ILE A 6 -28.59 27.30 10.90
N ALA A 7 -29.85 27.06 10.60
CA ALA A 7 -30.49 25.76 10.83
C ALA A 7 -29.85 24.65 9.98
N VAL A 8 -29.51 24.95 8.74
CA VAL A 8 -28.82 24.01 7.83
C VAL A 8 -27.42 23.69 8.33
N LEU A 9 -26.70 24.70 8.82
CA LEU A 9 -25.36 24.53 9.36
C LEU A 9 -25.34 23.66 10.64
N LEU A 10 -26.36 23.77 11.47
CA LEU A 10 -26.50 22.97 12.69
C LEU A 10 -26.88 21.51 12.40
N ALA A 11 -27.52 21.24 11.28
CA ALA A 11 -27.90 19.88 10.90
C ALA A 11 -26.73 19.05 10.32
N LEU A 12 -25.73 19.69 9.73
CA LEU A 12 -24.58 19.02 9.10
C LEU A 12 -23.78 18.15 10.05
N PRO A 13 -23.41 18.57 11.26
CA PRO A 13 -22.66 17.71 12.17
C PRO A 13 -23.42 16.48 12.64
N ILE A 14 -24.72 16.54 12.71
CA ILE A 14 -25.55 15.39 13.11
C ILE A 14 -25.51 14.29 12.06
N ILE A 15 -25.56 14.65 10.78
CA ILE A 15 -25.50 13.70 9.68
C ILE A 15 -24.14 13.00 9.65
N ALA A 16 -23.04 13.77 9.82
CA ALA A 16 -21.70 13.24 9.84
C ALA A 16 -21.48 12.26 11.01
N SER A 17 -22.02 12.57 12.17
CA SER A 17 -21.95 11.68 13.34
C SER A 17 -22.70 10.37 13.11
N ALA A 18 -23.88 10.41 12.50
CA ALA A 18 -24.68 9.23 12.20
C ALA A 18 -23.97 8.31 11.21
N GLN A 19 -23.32 8.86 10.18
CA GLN A 19 -22.56 8.07 9.19
C GLN A 19 -21.35 7.39 9.83
N LYS A 20 -20.62 8.10 10.66
CA LYS A 20 -19.46 7.57 11.39
C LYS A 20 -19.86 6.45 12.33
N PHE A 21 -20.96 6.60 13.03
CA PHE A 21 -21.48 5.60 13.95
C PHE A 21 -21.92 4.33 13.22
N GLY A 22 -22.64 4.47 12.09
CA GLY A 22 -23.05 3.34 11.27
C GLY A 22 -21.86 2.55 10.70
N HIS A 23 -20.78 3.22 10.32
CA HIS A 23 -19.57 2.57 9.84
C HIS A 23 -18.88 1.73 10.93
N ILE A 24 -18.80 2.22 12.16
CA ILE A 24 -18.23 1.49 13.30
C ILE A 24 -19.03 0.21 13.58
N ASN A 25 -20.36 0.29 13.59
CA ASN A 25 -21.22 -0.87 13.80
C ASN A 25 -21.03 -1.96 12.75
N THR A 26 -20.84 -1.57 11.48
CA THR A 26 -20.57 -2.52 10.40
C THR A 26 -19.25 -3.26 10.62
N GLN A 27 -18.20 -2.57 11.06
CA GLN A 27 -16.92 -3.18 11.37
C GLN A 27 -17.02 -4.16 12.56
N GLU A 28 -17.74 -3.79 13.60
CA GLU A 28 -17.97 -4.67 14.76
C GLU A 28 -18.72 -5.93 14.35
N LEU A 29 -19.72 -5.80 13.48
CA LEU A 29 -20.48 -6.93 12.97
C LEU A 29 -19.59 -7.91 12.19
N PHE A 30 -18.73 -7.39 11.33
CA PHE A 30 -17.78 -8.21 10.59
C PHE A 30 -16.76 -8.88 11.51
N ALA A 31 -16.28 -8.19 12.52
CA ALA A 31 -15.30 -8.73 13.47
C ALA A 31 -15.89 -9.87 14.31
N ALA A 32 -17.22 -9.92 14.50
CA ALA A 32 -17.89 -10.97 15.26
C ALA A 32 -18.02 -12.29 14.49
N MET A 33 -17.83 -12.29 13.16
CA MET A 33 -17.90 -13.51 12.35
C MET A 33 -16.55 -14.19 12.26
N PRO A 34 -16.41 -15.48 12.68
CA PRO A 34 -15.11 -16.18 12.63
C PRO A 34 -14.52 -16.30 11.23
N GLU A 35 -15.36 -16.49 10.21
CA GLU A 35 -14.93 -16.61 8.82
C GLU A 35 -14.33 -15.30 8.31
N VAL A 36 -14.95 -14.17 8.64
CA VAL A 36 -14.47 -12.84 8.26
C VAL A 36 -13.15 -12.52 8.98
N ALA A 37 -13.03 -12.91 10.24
CA ALA A 37 -11.79 -12.74 10.99
C ALA A 37 -10.64 -13.53 10.36
N GLN A 38 -10.88 -14.75 9.89
CA GLN A 38 -9.88 -15.56 9.19
C GLN A 38 -9.47 -14.93 7.87
N VAL A 39 -10.42 -14.43 7.09
CA VAL A 39 -10.15 -13.72 5.82
C VAL A 39 -9.28 -12.50 6.08
N LYS A 40 -9.63 -11.71 7.10
CA LYS A 40 -8.86 -10.53 7.47
C LYS A 40 -7.42 -10.87 7.87
N LEU A 41 -7.24 -11.93 8.66
CA LEU A 41 -5.90 -12.40 9.05
C LEU A 41 -5.08 -12.83 7.83
N LYS A 42 -5.69 -13.56 6.89
CA LYS A 42 -5.01 -13.96 5.65
C LYS A 42 -4.61 -12.76 4.82
N MET A 43 -5.51 -11.78 4.68
CA MET A 43 -5.25 -10.56 3.93
C MET A 43 -4.14 -9.73 4.57
N ASP A 44 -4.18 -9.59 5.89
CA ASP A 44 -3.14 -8.85 6.63
C ASP A 44 -1.79 -9.54 6.49
N THR A 45 -1.75 -10.87 6.51
CA THR A 45 -0.52 -11.66 6.33
C THR A 45 0.04 -11.46 4.92
N ILE A 46 -0.80 -11.54 3.89
CA ILE A 46 -0.39 -11.36 2.49
C ILE A 46 0.13 -9.94 2.28
N GLN A 47 -0.59 -8.95 2.78
CA GLN A 47 -0.18 -7.54 2.67
C GLN A 47 1.16 -7.31 3.37
N SER A 48 1.35 -7.86 4.55
CA SER A 48 2.59 -7.77 5.31
C SER A 48 3.76 -8.41 4.55
N GLN A 49 3.54 -9.54 3.92
CA GLN A 49 4.56 -10.21 3.10
C GLN A 49 4.98 -9.33 1.92
N TYR A 50 4.02 -8.71 1.23
CA TYR A 50 4.33 -7.81 0.12
C TYR A 50 5.05 -6.55 0.58
N GLU A 51 4.61 -5.95 1.69
CA GLU A 51 5.26 -4.78 2.26
C GLU A 51 6.70 -5.05 2.67
N ASN A 52 6.95 -6.20 3.30
CA ASN A 52 8.29 -6.61 3.71
C ASN A 52 9.18 -6.86 2.50
N GLN A 53 8.65 -7.50 1.47
CA GLN A 53 9.41 -7.76 0.24
C GLN A 53 9.72 -6.45 -0.48
N LEU A 54 8.77 -5.53 -0.56
CA LEU A 54 8.96 -4.22 -1.17
C LEU A 54 10.01 -3.40 -0.41
N ALA A 55 9.95 -3.40 0.92
CA ALA A 55 10.93 -2.74 1.76
C ALA A 55 12.34 -3.29 1.52
N SER A 56 12.46 -4.62 1.41
CA SER A 56 13.73 -5.30 1.12
C SER A 56 14.27 -4.91 -0.26
N MET A 57 13.41 -4.85 -1.27
CA MET A 57 13.80 -4.44 -2.62
C MET A 57 14.26 -2.98 -2.66
N ASN A 58 13.58 -2.10 -1.96
CA ASN A 58 13.94 -0.68 -1.86
C ASN A 58 15.28 -0.50 -1.14
N GLU A 59 15.48 -1.22 -0.05
CA GLU A 59 16.74 -1.19 0.71
C GLU A 59 17.92 -1.65 -0.15
N GLU A 60 17.75 -2.76 -0.87
CA GLU A 60 18.76 -3.26 -1.79
C GLU A 60 19.08 -2.26 -2.90
N PHE A 61 18.04 -1.64 -3.47
CA PHE A 61 18.20 -0.61 -4.50
C PHE A 61 19.00 0.58 -3.97
N GLN A 62 18.64 1.11 -2.80
CA GLN A 62 19.34 2.25 -2.19
C GLN A 62 20.81 1.93 -1.92
N LYS A 63 21.07 0.72 -1.44
CA LYS A 63 22.45 0.25 -1.18
C LYS A 63 23.26 0.21 -2.47
N LYS A 64 22.69 -0.30 -3.57
CA LYS A 64 23.35 -0.35 -4.87
C LYS A 64 23.59 1.04 -5.44
N VAL A 65 22.65 1.97 -5.25
CA VAL A 65 22.83 3.37 -5.65
C VAL A 65 24.00 4.00 -4.90
N GLN A 66 24.08 3.79 -3.59
CA GLN A 66 25.20 4.30 -2.78
C GLN A 66 26.52 3.70 -3.22
N ASP A 67 26.58 2.40 -3.45
CA ASP A 67 27.79 1.73 -3.92
C ASP A 67 28.22 2.27 -5.27
N TYR A 68 27.27 2.50 -6.19
CA TYR A 68 27.56 3.09 -7.49
C TYR A 68 28.15 4.51 -7.33
N GLN A 69 27.53 5.36 -6.51
CA GLN A 69 28.00 6.74 -6.30
C GLN A 69 29.40 6.77 -5.69
N THR A 70 29.69 5.84 -4.78
CA THR A 70 31.00 5.75 -4.13
C THR A 70 32.09 5.30 -5.09
N GLN A 71 31.76 4.37 -6.02
CA GLN A 71 32.73 3.74 -6.91
C GLN A 71 32.78 4.38 -8.31
N GLU A 72 31.88 5.32 -8.59
CA GLU A 72 31.70 5.90 -9.92
C GLU A 72 33.00 6.41 -10.54
N THR A 73 33.81 7.12 -9.73
CA THR A 73 35.07 7.71 -10.19
C THR A 73 36.15 6.69 -10.53
N THR A 74 36.07 5.49 -9.94
CA THR A 74 37.08 4.44 -10.10
C THR A 74 36.64 3.32 -11.03
N MET A 75 35.37 3.31 -11.46
CA MET A 75 34.84 2.28 -12.35
C MET A 75 35.30 2.50 -13.79
N ALA A 76 35.59 1.39 -14.48
CA ALA A 76 35.75 1.39 -15.94
C ALA A 76 34.42 1.74 -16.61
N GLU A 77 34.46 2.39 -17.77
CA GLU A 77 33.28 2.89 -18.48
C GLU A 77 32.25 1.77 -18.77
N ALA A 78 32.74 0.61 -19.21
CA ALA A 78 31.86 -0.53 -19.48
C ALA A 78 31.14 -1.03 -18.24
N ILE A 79 31.81 -1.00 -17.09
CA ILE A 79 31.21 -1.40 -15.81
C ILE A 79 30.17 -0.37 -15.34
N LYS A 80 30.45 0.93 -15.52
CA LYS A 80 29.47 1.99 -15.24
C LYS A 80 28.16 1.78 -16.00
N GLN A 81 28.25 1.49 -17.28
CA GLN A 81 27.07 1.27 -18.12
C GLN A 81 26.25 0.08 -17.62
N ILE A 82 26.91 -1.02 -17.26
CA ILE A 82 26.26 -2.20 -16.71
C ILE A 82 25.57 -1.88 -15.39
N ARG A 83 26.23 -1.14 -14.51
CA ARG A 83 25.66 -0.75 -13.21
C ARG A 83 24.47 0.18 -13.36
N GLN A 84 24.54 1.14 -14.27
CA GLN A 84 23.40 2.04 -14.57
C GLN A 84 22.22 1.25 -15.09
N GLN A 85 22.46 0.29 -15.97
CA GLN A 85 21.41 -0.57 -16.51
C GLN A 85 20.79 -1.44 -15.43
N GLU A 86 21.59 -2.02 -14.54
CA GLU A 86 21.10 -2.79 -13.39
C GLU A 86 20.18 -1.94 -12.49
N LEU A 87 20.56 -0.69 -12.22
CA LEU A 87 19.76 0.22 -11.40
C LEU A 87 18.41 0.53 -12.06
N GLN A 88 18.40 0.76 -13.37
CA GLN A 88 17.16 0.97 -14.12
C GLN A 88 16.25 -0.26 -14.08
N GLU A 89 16.82 -1.43 -14.27
CA GLU A 89 16.10 -2.71 -14.22
C GLU A 89 15.51 -2.94 -12.81
N MET A 90 16.24 -2.59 -11.77
CA MET A 90 15.75 -2.70 -10.39
C MET A 90 14.56 -1.78 -10.14
N GLN A 91 14.60 -0.53 -10.63
CA GLN A 91 13.47 0.38 -10.53
C GLN A 91 12.23 -0.17 -11.23
N GLN A 92 12.40 -0.68 -12.45
CA GLN A 92 11.31 -1.29 -13.20
C GLN A 92 10.75 -2.50 -12.47
N ARG A 93 11.61 -3.32 -11.90
CA ARG A 93 11.23 -4.51 -11.14
C ARG A 93 10.44 -4.15 -9.89
N ILE A 94 10.85 -3.09 -9.18
CA ILE A 94 10.14 -2.59 -8.01
C ILE A 94 8.73 -2.10 -8.39
N GLN A 95 8.63 -1.31 -9.46
CA GLN A 95 7.33 -0.82 -9.95
C GLN A 95 6.42 -1.97 -10.39
N LEU A 96 6.98 -2.94 -11.12
CA LEU A 96 6.22 -4.11 -11.57
C LEU A 96 5.76 -4.96 -10.37
N PHE A 97 6.63 -5.14 -9.39
CA PHE A 97 6.28 -5.86 -8.15
C PHE A 97 5.14 -5.16 -7.42
N TYR A 98 5.20 -3.85 -7.29
CA TYR A 98 4.16 -3.06 -6.64
C TYR A 98 2.80 -3.25 -7.33
N GLN A 99 2.77 -3.14 -8.66
CA GLN A 99 1.56 -3.33 -9.45
C GLN A 99 1.03 -4.76 -9.33
N THR A 100 1.92 -5.74 -9.43
CA THR A 100 1.57 -7.16 -9.32
C THR A 100 1.02 -7.48 -7.92
N ALA A 101 1.64 -6.95 -6.88
CA ALA A 101 1.21 -7.13 -5.50
C ALA A 101 -0.19 -6.53 -5.28
N GLU A 102 -0.42 -5.33 -5.80
CA GLU A 102 -1.71 -4.67 -5.69
C GLU A 102 -2.81 -5.46 -6.38
N GLN A 103 -2.56 -5.94 -7.59
CA GLN A 103 -3.49 -6.80 -8.34
C GLN A 103 -3.75 -8.12 -7.61
N ASP A 104 -2.72 -8.74 -7.05
CA ASP A 104 -2.85 -10.00 -6.33
C ASP A 104 -3.65 -9.82 -5.03
N ILE A 105 -3.44 -8.72 -4.32
CA ILE A 105 -4.21 -8.40 -3.12
C ILE A 105 -5.70 -8.25 -3.47
N GLN A 106 -6.01 -7.52 -4.54
CA GLN A 106 -7.40 -7.35 -4.99
C GLN A 106 -8.02 -8.70 -5.39
N LYS A 107 -7.28 -9.52 -6.12
CA LYS A 107 -7.73 -10.85 -6.54
C LYS A 107 -7.99 -11.75 -5.34
N LYS A 108 -7.07 -11.79 -4.39
CA LYS A 108 -7.20 -12.57 -3.15
C LYS A 108 -8.39 -12.11 -2.33
N GLN A 109 -8.61 -10.81 -2.26
CA GLN A 109 -9.76 -10.25 -1.57
C GLN A 109 -11.07 -10.74 -2.19
N GLN A 110 -11.16 -10.74 -3.51
CA GLN A 110 -12.34 -11.24 -4.21
C GLN A 110 -12.53 -12.74 -4.00
N GLU A 111 -11.47 -13.53 -4.09
CA GLU A 111 -11.52 -14.98 -3.89
C GLU A 111 -11.97 -15.36 -2.48
N LEU A 112 -11.47 -14.64 -1.47
CA LEU A 112 -11.78 -14.94 -0.08
C LEU A 112 -13.17 -14.46 0.35
N LEU A 113 -13.71 -13.44 -0.32
CA LEU A 113 -15.05 -12.91 -0.04
C LEU A 113 -16.14 -13.59 -0.89
N ALA A 114 -15.78 -14.33 -1.91
CA ALA A 114 -16.72 -15.13 -2.67
C ALA A 114 -17.01 -16.46 -1.95
#